data_b004777d066efacb0078b71702d92522
#
_entry.id   b004777d066efacb0078b71702d92522
#
_cell.length_a   1.000
_cell.length_b   1.000
_cell.length_c   1.000
_cell.angle_alpha   90.00
_cell.angle_beta   90.00
_cell.angle_gamma   90.00
#
_symmetry.space_group_name_H-M   'P 1'
#
loop_
_entity.id
_entity.type
_entity.pdbx_description
1 polymer ?
#
loop_
_entity_poly.entity_id
_entity_poly.type
_entity_poly.pdbx_seq_one_letter_code
_entity_poly.pdbx_strand_id
1 'polypeptide(L)'
;MRNKKMLLTGLITVVMGISIVGCGNDGKPAGDAGATRQDTETEIEIETEEETEEVGDAEYDDSYADETDYGDGSEESTEFTMPAYEDFTLASGLSENYADLNNRAFVYNGKKFTLGESTLKDLIDGGIPFEQNSLNNSGNNVNKNYETDRYTADINDYVTMQFMFSNFTDSEQKAEDCVLSYVRYSHLFVPNPDYDASMNAEISEMMLDGAKQVNFSFPTTITKDQLLEKCSENAEEDGKIVKYSVDSEVYMGSSGYTFEFDDTTGQLKEVRISWLP
;
A
#
# COMPACT_ATOMS: atom_id res chain seq x y z
N MET A 1 -4.06 -25.72 -34.19
CA MET A 1 -4.68 -25.97 -32.86
C MET A 1 -5.10 -24.68 -32.22
N ARG A 2 -6.39 -24.46 -32.01
CA ARG A 2 -6.94 -23.14 -31.59
C ARG A 2 -6.81 -22.96 -30.09
N ASN A 3 -6.02 -21.99 -29.60
CA ASN A 3 -5.99 -21.60 -28.20
C ASN A 3 -7.11 -20.60 -27.91
N LYS A 4 -8.11 -21.02 -27.14
CA LYS A 4 -9.15 -20.16 -26.61
C LYS A 4 -8.59 -19.41 -25.38
N LYS A 5 -8.46 -18.09 -25.46
CA LYS A 5 -8.27 -17.22 -24.30
C LYS A 5 -9.60 -17.08 -23.55
N MET A 6 -9.65 -17.60 -22.32
CA MET A 6 -10.77 -17.39 -21.40
C MET A 6 -10.54 -16.06 -20.66
N LEU A 7 -11.37 -15.07 -20.95
CA LEU A 7 -11.48 -13.87 -20.12
C LEU A 7 -12.36 -14.21 -18.91
N LEU A 8 -11.80 -14.14 -17.73
CA LEU A 8 -12.54 -14.27 -16.47
C LEU A 8 -12.90 -12.87 -15.97
N THR A 9 -14.14 -12.45 -16.21
CA THR A 9 -14.69 -11.20 -15.68
C THR A 9 -15.23 -11.45 -14.28
N GLY A 10 -14.48 -11.01 -13.26
CA GLY A 10 -14.91 -11.09 -11.86
C GLY A 10 -15.91 -9.97 -11.56
N LEU A 11 -17.16 -10.35 -11.30
CA LEU A 11 -18.23 -9.47 -10.84
C LEU A 11 -18.10 -9.29 -9.32
N ILE A 12 -17.68 -8.12 -8.85
CA ILE A 12 -17.67 -7.79 -7.43
C ILE A 12 -19.03 -7.19 -7.08
N THR A 13 -19.85 -7.95 -6.37
CA THR A 13 -21.14 -7.46 -5.82
C THR A 13 -20.88 -6.88 -4.43
N VAL A 14 -20.92 -5.56 -4.31
CA VAL A 14 -20.90 -4.86 -3.01
C VAL A 14 -22.33 -4.83 -2.48
N VAL A 15 -22.59 -5.57 -1.42
CA VAL A 15 -23.85 -5.50 -0.68
C VAL A 15 -23.69 -4.47 0.44
N MET A 16 -24.27 -3.29 0.25
CA MET A 16 -24.43 -2.31 1.34
C MET A 16 -25.68 -2.67 2.15
N GLY A 17 -25.49 -3.21 3.35
CA GLY A 17 -26.55 -3.39 4.33
C GLY A 17 -26.80 -2.10 5.10
N ILE A 18 -27.93 -1.44 4.84
CA ILE A 18 -28.42 -0.31 5.65
C ILE A 18 -29.29 -0.89 6.75
N SER A 19 -28.79 -0.87 7.99
CA SER A 19 -29.58 -1.19 9.18
C SER A 19 -30.16 0.10 9.77
N ILE A 20 -31.43 0.33 9.57
CA ILE A 20 -32.20 1.39 10.24
C ILE A 20 -32.75 0.79 11.52
N VAL A 21 -32.24 1.22 12.68
CA VAL A 21 -32.85 0.97 13.98
C VAL A 21 -33.57 2.25 14.40
N GLY A 22 -34.88 2.23 14.32
CA GLY A 22 -35.72 3.25 14.90
C GLY A 22 -36.02 2.93 16.37
N CYS A 23 -35.85 3.90 17.25
CA CYS A 23 -36.48 3.88 18.55
C CYS A 23 -37.21 5.21 18.74
N GLY A 24 -38.51 5.11 18.90
CA GLY A 24 -39.37 6.24 19.19
C GLY A 24 -39.33 6.67 20.65
N ASN A 25 -39.65 7.89 20.93
CA ASN A 25 -40.37 8.26 22.13
C ASN A 25 -41.19 9.56 21.96
N ASP A 26 -42.30 9.55 22.61
CA ASP A 26 -43.44 10.44 22.54
C ASP A 26 -43.20 11.89 22.99
N GLY A 27 -43.92 12.83 22.39
CA GLY A 27 -44.08 14.19 22.91
C GLY A 27 -44.62 15.19 21.90
N LYS A 28 -45.97 15.34 21.83
CA LYS A 28 -46.72 16.38 21.12
C LYS A 28 -46.81 17.67 21.96
N PRO A 29 -47.33 18.86 21.46
CA PRO A 29 -47.87 19.19 20.14
C PRO A 29 -47.57 20.62 19.60
N ALA A 30 -48.02 20.84 18.35
CA ALA A 30 -48.58 22.05 17.74
C ALA A 30 -47.64 23.02 16.98
N GLY A 31 -47.97 23.22 15.68
CA GLY A 31 -47.55 24.36 14.87
C GLY A 31 -47.62 24.07 13.35
N ASP A 32 -48.79 24.37 12.80
CA ASP A 32 -49.19 24.40 11.40
C ASP A 32 -48.31 25.29 10.51
N ALA A 33 -47.88 24.78 9.34
CA ALA A 33 -47.73 25.53 8.09
C ALA A 33 -47.29 24.62 6.93
N GLY A 34 -48.13 24.49 5.93
CA GLY A 34 -47.97 23.67 4.75
C GLY A 34 -46.86 24.14 3.82
N ALA A 35 -46.20 23.16 3.20
CA ALA A 35 -45.48 23.34 1.95
C ALA A 35 -45.56 22.07 1.11
N THR A 36 -46.22 22.23 -0.01
CA THR A 36 -46.44 21.27 -1.07
C THR A 36 -45.08 20.77 -1.64
N ARG A 37 -44.86 19.48 -1.58
CA ARG A 37 -43.76 18.86 -2.34
C ARG A 37 -44.27 18.51 -3.73
N GLN A 38 -43.66 19.08 -4.75
CA GLN A 38 -43.74 18.63 -6.12
C GLN A 38 -42.69 17.53 -6.32
N ASP A 39 -43.19 16.32 -6.57
CA ASP A 39 -42.35 15.22 -7.09
C ASP A 39 -42.05 15.51 -8.56
N THR A 40 -40.77 15.65 -8.87
CA THR A 40 -40.31 15.71 -10.26
C THR A 40 -39.56 14.39 -10.51
N GLU A 41 -40.26 13.43 -11.08
CA GLU A 41 -39.63 12.26 -11.69
C GLU A 41 -38.90 12.71 -12.96
N THR A 42 -37.59 12.55 -12.99
CA THR A 42 -36.81 12.72 -14.20
C THR A 42 -36.44 11.33 -14.73
N GLU A 43 -37.20 10.89 -15.73
CA GLU A 43 -36.81 9.72 -16.54
C GLU A 43 -35.57 10.09 -17.35
N ILE A 44 -34.50 9.33 -17.19
CA ILE A 44 -33.30 9.40 -18.04
C ILE A 44 -33.43 8.28 -19.08
N GLU A 45 -33.81 8.64 -20.29
CA GLU A 45 -33.70 7.76 -21.46
C GLU A 45 -32.20 7.61 -21.83
N ILE A 46 -31.69 6.40 -21.80
CA ILE A 46 -30.37 6.06 -22.32
C ILE A 46 -30.56 5.55 -23.76
N GLU A 47 -30.26 6.39 -24.72
CA GLU A 47 -30.10 5.97 -26.12
C GLU A 47 -28.80 5.21 -26.29
N THR A 48 -28.89 3.94 -26.66
CA THR A 48 -27.76 3.11 -27.06
C THR A 48 -27.62 3.25 -28.59
N GLU A 49 -26.62 4.00 -29.04
CA GLU A 49 -26.18 3.98 -30.43
C GLU A 49 -25.26 2.76 -30.65
N GLU A 50 -25.72 1.81 -31.48
CA GLU A 50 -24.90 0.74 -32.04
C GLU A 50 -24.18 1.27 -33.27
N GLU A 51 -22.90 1.60 -33.16
CA GLU A 51 -22.02 1.78 -34.33
C GLU A 51 -21.44 0.43 -34.73
N THR A 52 -21.87 -0.08 -35.87
CA THR A 52 -21.26 -1.22 -36.56
C THR A 52 -20.13 -0.69 -37.44
N GLU A 53 -18.89 -0.84 -37.02
CA GLU A 53 -17.74 -0.64 -37.91
C GLU A 53 -17.47 -1.91 -38.75
N GLU A 54 -17.59 -1.75 -40.06
CA GLU A 54 -17.14 -2.71 -41.06
C GLU A 54 -15.61 -2.81 -41.03
N VAL A 55 -15.10 -3.98 -40.64
CA VAL A 55 -13.66 -4.29 -40.70
C VAL A 55 -13.31 -4.71 -42.11
N GLY A 56 -12.64 -3.83 -42.85
CA GLY A 56 -12.08 -4.13 -44.17
C GLY A 56 -10.99 -5.21 -44.07
N ASP A 57 -11.15 -6.22 -44.92
CA ASP A 57 -10.17 -7.28 -45.17
C ASP A 57 -8.93 -6.65 -45.85
N ALA A 58 -7.83 -6.52 -45.11
CA ALA A 58 -6.52 -6.18 -45.65
C ALA A 58 -5.76 -7.48 -45.89
N GLU A 59 -5.64 -7.89 -47.14
CA GLU A 59 -4.72 -8.92 -47.60
C GLU A 59 -3.28 -8.49 -47.27
N TYR A 60 -2.64 -9.20 -46.33
CA TYR A 60 -1.20 -9.07 -46.07
C TYR A 60 -0.44 -9.99 -47.03
N ASP A 61 0.32 -9.34 -47.92
CA ASP A 61 1.29 -9.95 -48.82
C ASP A 61 2.45 -10.56 -48.02
N ASP A 62 2.52 -11.90 -48.05
CA ASP A 62 3.50 -12.73 -47.34
C ASP A 62 4.72 -12.93 -48.27
N SER A 63 5.61 -11.96 -48.34
CA SER A 63 6.88 -12.12 -49.03
C SER A 63 8.02 -11.26 -48.44
N TYR A 64 8.57 -11.70 -47.28
CA TYR A 64 9.97 -11.43 -46.94
C TYR A 64 10.47 -12.59 -46.06
N ALA A 65 10.92 -13.66 -46.75
CA ALA A 65 11.85 -14.59 -46.13
C ALA A 65 13.26 -14.01 -46.25
N ASP A 66 13.72 -13.31 -45.19
CA ASP A 66 15.13 -13.03 -45.00
C ASP A 66 15.66 -13.96 -43.92
N GLU A 67 16.37 -15.00 -44.37
CA GLU A 67 17.13 -15.92 -43.51
C GLU A 67 18.29 -15.15 -42.88
N THR A 68 18.07 -14.43 -41.79
CA THR A 68 19.16 -14.00 -40.92
C THR A 68 19.51 -15.16 -40.01
N ASP A 69 20.66 -15.76 -40.31
CA ASP A 69 21.41 -16.68 -39.46
C ASP A 69 21.67 -16.01 -38.11
N TYR A 70 20.76 -16.22 -37.16
CA TYR A 70 21.01 -15.90 -35.77
C TYR A 70 21.98 -16.94 -35.22
N GLY A 71 23.27 -16.55 -35.22
CA GLY A 71 24.30 -17.29 -34.51
C GLY A 71 23.82 -17.66 -33.12
N ASP A 72 23.90 -18.94 -32.83
CA ASP A 72 23.75 -19.54 -31.50
C ASP A 72 24.87 -18.98 -30.57
N GLY A 73 24.69 -17.74 -30.17
CA GLY A 73 25.34 -17.13 -29.04
C GLY A 73 24.54 -17.55 -27.83
N SER A 74 24.92 -18.67 -27.20
CA SER A 74 24.52 -18.95 -25.83
C SER A 74 25.06 -17.83 -24.95
N GLU A 75 24.35 -16.70 -24.90
CA GLU A 75 24.53 -15.73 -23.83
C GLU A 75 24.14 -16.47 -22.54
N GLU A 76 25.14 -16.78 -21.72
CA GLU A 76 24.93 -17.12 -20.33
C GLU A 76 24.06 -15.99 -19.78
N SER A 77 22.77 -16.24 -19.61
CA SER A 77 21.89 -15.34 -18.88
C SER A 77 22.42 -15.35 -17.44
N THR A 78 23.28 -14.38 -17.15
CA THR A 78 23.69 -14.15 -15.76
C THR A 78 22.42 -13.80 -15.01
N GLU A 79 21.94 -14.77 -14.24
CA GLU A 79 20.77 -14.62 -13.38
C GLU A 79 20.99 -13.39 -12.50
N PHE A 80 20.16 -12.36 -12.69
CA PHE A 80 20.26 -11.17 -11.88
C PHE A 80 19.92 -11.54 -10.43
N THR A 81 20.86 -11.30 -9.53
CA THR A 81 20.66 -11.46 -8.09
C THR A 81 20.61 -10.07 -7.45
N MET A 82 19.54 -9.77 -6.75
CA MET A 82 19.42 -8.52 -6.01
C MET A 82 20.58 -8.43 -5.01
N PRO A 83 21.35 -7.32 -4.97
CA PRO A 83 22.45 -7.18 -4.03
C PRO A 83 21.93 -7.26 -2.59
N ALA A 84 22.60 -8.07 -1.78
CA ALA A 84 22.35 -8.09 -0.34
C ALA A 84 22.66 -6.71 0.26
N TYR A 85 21.84 -6.25 1.20
CA TYR A 85 22.14 -5.03 1.95
C TYR A 85 23.21 -5.36 2.99
N GLU A 86 24.47 -5.40 2.56
CA GLU A 86 25.61 -5.89 3.37
C GLU A 86 25.97 -4.97 4.54
N ASP A 87 25.61 -3.67 4.45
CA ASP A 87 25.99 -2.64 5.41
C ASP A 87 24.83 -2.22 6.33
N PHE A 88 23.88 -3.14 6.63
CA PHE A 88 22.80 -2.80 7.55
C PHE A 88 23.34 -2.40 8.93
N THR A 89 23.12 -1.16 9.30
CA THR A 89 23.43 -0.63 10.61
C THR A 89 22.14 -0.20 11.28
N LEU A 90 21.85 -0.78 12.45
CA LEU A 90 20.67 -0.43 13.24
C LEU A 90 20.73 1.05 13.62
N ALA A 91 19.75 1.82 13.18
CA ALA A 91 19.66 3.25 13.51
C ALA A 91 19.35 3.44 15.00
N SER A 92 19.91 4.52 15.57
CA SER A 92 19.74 4.82 16.99
C SER A 92 18.27 4.98 17.37
N GLY A 93 17.85 4.29 18.45
CA GLY A 93 16.49 4.32 18.97
C GLY A 93 15.53 3.32 18.34
N LEU A 94 15.96 2.53 17.37
CA LEU A 94 15.24 1.35 16.92
C LEU A 94 15.56 0.14 17.78
N SER A 95 14.66 -0.85 17.77
CA SER A 95 14.82 -2.10 18.51
C SER A 95 15.79 -3.04 17.79
N GLU A 96 16.52 -3.86 18.56
CA GLU A 96 17.28 -5.00 18.01
C GLU A 96 16.37 -6.16 17.57
N ASN A 97 15.12 -6.15 18.02
CA ASN A 97 14.10 -7.11 17.63
C ASN A 97 13.38 -6.65 16.37
N TYR A 98 13.38 -7.48 15.33
CA TYR A 98 12.87 -7.11 14.00
C TYR A 98 11.35 -6.84 13.95
N ALA A 99 10.57 -7.50 14.79
CA ALA A 99 9.12 -7.28 14.88
C ALA A 99 8.71 -6.90 16.31
N ASP A 100 9.35 -5.89 16.88
CA ASP A 100 9.08 -5.43 18.24
C ASP A 100 7.72 -4.77 18.36
N LEU A 101 6.76 -5.48 18.96
CA LEU A 101 5.39 -5.00 19.17
C LEU A 101 5.30 -3.86 20.22
N ASN A 102 6.36 -3.60 20.97
CA ASN A 102 6.40 -2.53 21.98
C ASN A 102 7.16 -1.27 21.48
N ASN A 103 7.92 -1.38 20.39
CA ASN A 103 8.68 -0.27 19.82
C ASN A 103 8.54 -0.23 18.30
N ARG A 104 7.31 0.05 17.82
CA ARG A 104 7.00 0.17 16.41
C ARG A 104 7.45 1.52 15.90
N ALA A 105 8.66 1.58 15.39
CA ALA A 105 9.29 2.81 14.94
C ALA A 105 10.06 2.61 13.63
N PHE A 106 10.26 3.70 12.92
CA PHE A 106 11.18 3.79 11.80
C PHE A 106 11.97 5.10 11.88
N VAL A 107 13.06 5.17 11.13
CA VAL A 107 13.87 6.38 11.00
C VAL A 107 13.87 6.80 9.53
N TYR A 108 13.61 8.08 9.26
CA TYR A 108 13.72 8.68 7.96
C TYR A 108 14.74 9.83 8.01
N ASN A 109 15.76 9.78 7.18
CA ASN A 109 16.86 10.76 7.15
C ASN A 109 17.41 11.11 8.55
N GLY A 110 17.57 10.08 9.41
CA GLY A 110 18.12 10.23 10.76
C GLY A 110 17.12 10.70 11.83
N LYS A 111 15.87 11.02 11.49
CA LYS A 111 14.81 11.36 12.44
C LYS A 111 13.91 10.16 12.72
N LYS A 112 13.75 9.79 14.00
CA LYS A 112 12.89 8.69 14.43
C LYS A 112 11.44 9.11 14.51
N PHE A 113 10.54 8.23 14.04
CA PHE A 113 9.09 8.32 14.17
C PHE A 113 8.54 7.04 14.78
N THR A 114 7.63 7.18 15.74
CA THR A 114 7.05 6.06 16.50
C THR A 114 5.53 6.04 16.27
N LEU A 115 4.98 4.88 15.92
CA LEU A 115 3.54 4.69 15.83
C LEU A 115 2.91 4.86 17.23
N GLY A 116 1.77 5.55 17.28
CA GLY A 116 1.09 5.89 18.50
C GLY A 116 1.60 7.16 19.21
N GLU A 117 2.74 7.72 18.76
CA GLU A 117 3.35 8.92 19.37
C GLU A 117 3.52 10.06 18.36
N SER A 118 4.11 9.79 17.19
CA SER A 118 4.38 10.81 16.17
C SER A 118 3.09 11.22 15.48
N THR A 119 2.96 12.51 15.16
CA THR A 119 1.80 13.08 14.44
C THR A 119 2.12 13.29 12.96
N LEU A 120 1.09 13.55 12.14
CA LEU A 120 1.31 13.95 10.74
C LEU A 120 2.20 15.18 10.65
N LYS A 121 1.98 16.15 11.55
CA LYS A 121 2.83 17.34 11.62
C LYS A 121 4.30 17.00 11.88
N ASP A 122 4.59 16.04 12.77
CA ASP A 122 5.95 15.60 13.05
C ASP A 122 6.64 14.99 11.83
N LEU A 123 5.88 14.25 11.02
CA LEU A 123 6.39 13.63 9.79
C LEU A 123 6.67 14.71 8.72
N ILE A 124 5.78 15.70 8.56
CA ILE A 124 5.98 16.86 7.67
C ILE A 124 7.23 17.65 8.09
N ASP A 125 7.33 18.00 9.36
CA ASP A 125 8.47 18.73 9.94
C ASP A 125 9.78 17.90 9.89
N GLY A 126 9.64 16.59 9.77
CA GLY A 126 10.71 15.63 9.58
C GLY A 126 11.21 15.50 8.15
N GLY A 127 10.52 16.14 7.21
CA GLY A 127 10.92 16.20 5.81
C GLY A 127 10.54 14.97 4.99
N ILE A 128 9.56 14.17 5.44
CA ILE A 128 8.99 13.08 4.61
C ILE A 128 8.38 13.71 3.36
N PRO A 129 8.73 13.24 2.14
CA PRO A 129 8.33 13.85 0.87
C PRO A 129 6.91 13.47 0.48
N PHE A 130 5.92 13.92 1.26
CA PHE A 130 4.52 13.67 0.95
C PHE A 130 4.11 14.27 -0.39
N GLU A 131 3.28 13.55 -1.13
CA GLU A 131 2.59 14.10 -2.28
C GLU A 131 1.73 15.31 -1.89
N GLN A 132 1.80 16.39 -2.67
CA GLN A 132 1.06 17.61 -2.38
C GLN A 132 -0.46 17.39 -2.28
N ASN A 133 -1.00 16.48 -3.11
CA ASN A 133 -2.43 16.14 -3.06
C ASN A 133 -2.83 15.51 -1.73
N SER A 134 -2.00 14.67 -1.15
CA SER A 134 -2.22 14.10 0.18
C SER A 134 -2.25 15.19 1.25
N LEU A 135 -1.34 16.16 1.18
CA LEU A 135 -1.24 17.25 2.15
C LEU A 135 -2.42 18.24 2.13
N ASN A 136 -3.17 18.33 1.05
CA ASN A 136 -4.34 19.21 0.97
C ASN A 136 -5.40 18.89 2.05
N ASN A 137 -5.39 17.68 2.58
CA ASN A 137 -6.33 17.20 3.61
C ASN A 137 -5.77 17.32 5.05
N SER A 138 -4.53 17.79 5.25
CA SER A 138 -3.90 17.86 6.57
C SER A 138 -4.63 18.75 7.57
N GLY A 139 -5.32 19.79 7.09
CA GLY A 139 -6.12 20.70 7.90
C GLY A 139 -7.56 20.25 8.17
N ASN A 140 -8.00 19.10 7.60
CA ASN A 140 -9.34 18.58 7.79
C ASN A 140 -9.54 18.07 9.22
N ASN A 141 -10.79 18.08 9.68
CA ASN A 141 -11.13 17.53 10.97
C ASN A 141 -11.33 16.01 10.89
N VAL A 142 -10.81 15.30 11.86
CA VAL A 142 -10.96 13.86 12.06
C VAL A 142 -11.77 13.63 13.34
N ASN A 143 -12.88 12.95 13.21
CA ASN A 143 -13.73 12.63 14.34
C ASN A 143 -13.03 11.68 15.34
N LYS A 144 -13.50 11.66 16.59
CA LYS A 144 -13.06 10.70 17.60
C LYS A 144 -13.15 9.25 17.06
N ASN A 145 -12.09 8.47 17.25
CA ASN A 145 -11.96 7.06 16.83
C ASN A 145 -12.03 6.83 15.31
N TYR A 146 -11.77 7.87 14.52
CA TYR A 146 -11.63 7.75 13.08
C TYR A 146 -10.17 7.94 12.67
N GLU A 147 -9.85 7.40 11.53
CA GLU A 147 -8.56 7.57 10.88
C GLU A 147 -8.67 8.51 9.66
N THR A 148 -7.55 9.04 9.25
CA THR A 148 -7.43 9.88 8.05
C THR A 148 -7.48 9.03 6.79
N ASP A 149 -7.64 9.68 5.65
CA ASP A 149 -7.24 9.12 4.36
C ASP A 149 -5.74 8.80 4.38
N ARG A 150 -5.29 8.03 3.38
CA ARG A 150 -3.87 7.69 3.22
C ARG A 150 -3.08 8.90 2.72
N TYR A 151 -1.93 9.12 3.36
CA TYR A 151 -0.91 10.04 2.91
C TYR A 151 0.19 9.24 2.24
N THR A 152 0.50 9.56 0.99
CA THR A 152 1.55 8.89 0.21
C THR A 152 2.80 9.76 0.15
N ALA A 153 3.95 9.13 0.24
CA ALA A 153 5.25 9.74 0.07
C ALA A 153 6.11 8.85 -0.85
N ASP A 154 6.50 9.37 -1.99
CA ASP A 154 7.44 8.72 -2.88
C ASP A 154 8.86 9.10 -2.47
N ILE A 155 9.57 8.13 -1.90
CA ILE A 155 10.97 8.33 -1.49
C ILE A 155 11.86 8.46 -2.73
N ASN A 156 11.57 7.66 -3.74
CA ASN A 156 12.00 7.78 -5.12
C ASN A 156 11.06 6.97 -6.03
N ASP A 157 11.39 6.81 -7.31
CA ASP A 157 10.55 6.11 -8.29
C ASP A 157 10.25 4.63 -7.95
N TYR A 158 11.04 4.02 -7.05
CA TYR A 158 10.97 2.60 -6.73
C TYR A 158 10.60 2.31 -5.27
N VAL A 159 10.61 3.32 -4.40
CA VAL A 159 10.32 3.17 -2.98
C VAL A 159 9.23 4.14 -2.57
N THR A 160 8.11 3.60 -2.12
CA THR A 160 6.93 4.36 -1.70
C THR A 160 6.58 4.04 -0.25
N MET A 161 6.19 5.07 0.49
CA MET A 161 5.61 4.92 1.82
C MET A 161 4.17 5.45 1.85
N GLN A 162 3.32 4.81 2.62
CA GLN A 162 1.96 5.27 2.88
C GLN A 162 1.72 5.31 4.40
N PHE A 163 0.95 6.30 4.83
CA PHE A 163 0.70 6.56 6.23
C PHE A 163 -0.79 6.79 6.48
N MET A 164 -1.27 6.40 7.66
CA MET A 164 -2.58 6.81 8.17
C MET A 164 -2.41 7.28 9.61
N PHE A 165 -3.26 8.21 10.00
CA PHE A 165 -3.22 8.82 11.32
C PHE A 165 -4.59 8.68 11.96
N SER A 166 -4.64 8.40 13.26
CA SER A 166 -5.88 8.18 13.96
C SER A 166 -6.08 9.18 15.09
N ASN A 167 -7.34 9.57 15.27
CA ASN A 167 -7.74 10.38 16.40
C ASN A 167 -8.26 9.49 17.54
N PHE A 168 -7.42 9.21 18.53
CA PHE A 168 -7.80 8.45 19.72
C PHE A 168 -8.19 9.36 20.91
N THR A 169 -8.36 10.67 20.68
CA THR A 169 -8.81 11.61 21.72
C THR A 169 -10.34 11.57 21.90
N ASP A 170 -10.83 12.26 22.93
CA ASP A 170 -12.27 12.32 23.22
C ASP A 170 -13.05 13.33 22.37
N SER A 171 -12.38 14.11 21.51
CA SER A 171 -12.96 15.15 20.68
C SER A 171 -12.40 15.09 19.25
N GLU A 172 -13.08 15.79 18.35
CA GLU A 172 -12.57 16.06 17.00
C GLU A 172 -11.24 16.81 17.06
N GLN A 173 -10.30 16.46 16.20
CA GLN A 173 -9.03 17.17 16.06
C GLN A 173 -8.58 17.27 14.58
N LYS A 174 -7.59 18.10 14.30
CA LYS A 174 -7.03 18.24 12.96
C LYS A 174 -6.25 17.00 12.58
N ALA A 175 -6.26 16.64 11.28
CA ALA A 175 -5.50 15.51 10.78
C ALA A 175 -3.99 15.66 11.09
N GLU A 176 -3.46 16.89 11.03
CA GLU A 176 -2.05 17.16 11.36
C GLU A 176 -1.66 16.84 12.81
N ASP A 177 -2.64 16.85 13.73
CA ASP A 177 -2.46 16.55 15.16
C ASP A 177 -2.77 15.07 15.49
N CYS A 178 -3.32 14.30 14.54
CA CYS A 178 -3.61 12.88 14.73
C CYS A 178 -2.32 12.06 14.79
N VAL A 179 -2.33 10.99 15.60
CA VAL A 179 -1.16 10.14 15.79
C VAL A 179 -1.01 9.10 14.68
N LEU A 180 0.20 8.82 14.30
CA LEU A 180 0.56 7.81 13.33
C LEU A 180 0.08 6.42 13.80
N SER A 181 -0.86 5.82 13.07
CA SER A 181 -1.44 4.51 13.38
C SER A 181 -1.07 3.43 12.36
N TYR A 182 -0.64 3.83 11.18
CA TYR A 182 -0.30 2.89 10.11
C TYR A 182 0.84 3.41 9.25
N VAL A 183 1.77 2.52 8.91
CA VAL A 183 2.84 2.74 7.93
C VAL A 183 2.87 1.54 6.99
N ARG A 184 2.93 1.80 5.70
CA ARG A 184 3.27 0.83 4.68
C ARG A 184 4.52 1.30 3.95
N TYR A 185 5.49 0.44 3.84
CA TYR A 185 6.68 0.62 3.02
C TYR A 185 6.66 -0.44 1.93
N SER A 186 6.93 -0.08 0.70
CA SER A 186 6.96 -1.01 -0.42
C SER A 186 8.06 -0.67 -1.41
N HIS A 187 8.68 -1.71 -1.96
CA HIS A 187 9.50 -1.65 -3.17
C HIS A 187 8.61 -1.96 -4.37
N LEU A 188 8.68 -1.13 -5.38
CA LEU A 188 7.92 -1.37 -6.61
C LEU A 188 8.66 -2.29 -7.60
N PHE A 189 9.96 -2.41 -7.44
CA PHE A 189 10.80 -3.18 -8.34
C PHE A 189 10.93 -4.64 -7.90
N VAL A 190 10.67 -5.52 -8.86
CA VAL A 190 11.06 -6.94 -8.84
C VAL A 190 11.89 -7.14 -10.11
N PRO A 191 13.04 -7.86 -10.11
CA PRO A 191 13.81 -8.07 -11.33
C PRO A 191 12.89 -8.46 -12.49
N ASN A 192 12.87 -7.63 -13.54
CA ASN A 192 12.02 -7.85 -14.69
C ASN A 192 12.77 -8.75 -15.67
N PRO A 193 12.22 -9.92 -16.04
CA PRO A 193 12.86 -10.82 -17.00
C PRO A 193 13.00 -10.22 -18.42
N ASP A 194 12.22 -9.17 -18.73
CA ASP A 194 12.30 -8.47 -20.02
C ASP A 194 13.45 -7.45 -20.07
N TYR A 195 14.13 -7.22 -18.94
CA TYR A 195 15.29 -6.31 -18.85
C TYR A 195 16.58 -7.10 -18.79
N ASP A 196 17.61 -6.59 -19.45
CA ASP A 196 18.95 -7.15 -19.32
C ASP A 196 19.53 -6.98 -17.91
N ALA A 197 20.61 -7.70 -17.62
CA ALA A 197 21.26 -7.68 -16.31
C ALA A 197 21.75 -6.28 -15.90
N SER A 198 22.22 -5.47 -16.88
CA SER A 198 22.72 -4.11 -16.61
C SER A 198 21.59 -3.18 -16.19
N MET A 199 20.45 -3.22 -16.87
CA MET A 199 19.27 -2.41 -16.55
C MET A 199 18.68 -2.81 -15.19
N ASN A 200 18.58 -4.11 -14.93
CA ASN A 200 18.12 -4.60 -13.62
C ASN A 200 19.06 -4.16 -12.49
N ALA A 201 20.39 -4.15 -12.72
CA ALA A 201 21.36 -3.68 -11.73
C ALA A 201 21.22 -2.18 -11.44
N GLU A 202 21.07 -1.35 -12.49
CA GLU A 202 20.88 0.11 -12.34
C GLU A 202 19.60 0.44 -11.56
N ILE A 203 18.49 -0.21 -11.90
CA ILE A 203 17.21 0.00 -11.18
C ILE A 203 17.33 -0.45 -9.72
N SER A 204 18.02 -1.57 -9.46
CA SER A 204 18.24 -2.05 -8.09
C SER A 204 19.07 -1.07 -7.27
N GLU A 205 20.09 -0.45 -7.86
CA GLU A 205 20.91 0.56 -7.18
C GLU A 205 20.04 1.77 -6.78
N MET A 206 19.21 2.27 -7.69
CA MET A 206 18.29 3.38 -7.39
C MET A 206 17.26 3.01 -6.31
N MET A 207 16.72 1.79 -6.34
CA MET A 207 15.82 1.29 -5.31
C MET A 207 16.51 1.22 -3.95
N LEU A 208 17.74 0.69 -3.89
CA LEU A 208 18.52 0.62 -2.65
C LEU A 208 18.87 2.00 -2.10
N ASP A 209 19.13 2.99 -2.94
CA ASP A 209 19.39 4.36 -2.52
C ASP A 209 18.14 5.00 -1.90
N GLY A 210 16.96 4.72 -2.41
CA GLY A 210 15.71 5.11 -1.75
C GLY A 210 15.53 4.39 -0.41
N ALA A 211 15.77 3.08 -0.38
CA ALA A 211 15.65 2.26 0.82
C ALA A 211 16.61 2.69 1.95
N LYS A 212 17.80 3.19 1.64
CA LYS A 212 18.77 3.69 2.63
C LYS A 212 18.27 4.92 3.40
N GLN A 213 17.31 5.66 2.85
CA GLN A 213 16.74 6.83 3.53
C GLN A 213 15.75 6.41 4.63
N VAL A 214 15.23 5.18 4.56
CA VAL A 214 14.26 4.63 5.50
C VAL A 214 14.88 3.46 6.25
N ASN A 215 15.00 3.59 7.57
CA ASN A 215 15.57 2.53 8.40
C ASN A 215 14.49 1.96 9.31
N PHE A 216 14.33 0.65 9.26
CA PHE A 216 13.54 -0.13 10.22
C PHE A 216 14.45 -0.86 11.18
N SER A 217 13.89 -1.64 12.10
CA SER A 217 14.64 -2.56 12.98
C SER A 217 15.29 -3.71 12.19
N PHE A 218 15.02 -3.83 10.91
CA PHE A 218 15.46 -4.87 9.99
C PHE A 218 15.89 -4.26 8.65
N PRO A 219 16.78 -4.92 7.90
CA PRO A 219 17.14 -4.50 6.54
C PRO A 219 15.96 -4.70 5.59
N THR A 220 15.73 -3.75 4.68
CA THR A 220 14.64 -3.82 3.70
C THR A 220 14.88 -4.89 2.62
N THR A 221 16.08 -5.46 2.55
CA THR A 221 16.45 -6.58 1.67
C THR A 221 16.42 -7.95 2.36
N ILE A 222 15.81 -8.01 3.57
CA ILE A 222 15.72 -9.26 4.33
C ILE A 222 14.91 -10.32 3.58
N THR A 223 15.33 -11.57 3.71
CA THR A 223 14.54 -12.71 3.24
C THR A 223 13.57 -13.22 4.32
N LYS A 224 12.55 -14.00 3.91
CA LYS A 224 11.61 -14.63 4.84
C LYS A 224 12.34 -15.49 5.89
N ASP A 225 13.29 -16.31 5.46
CA ASP A 225 14.04 -17.19 6.36
C ASP A 225 14.86 -16.39 7.39
N GLN A 226 15.52 -15.31 6.96
CA GLN A 226 16.25 -14.42 7.86
C GLN A 226 15.34 -13.72 8.87
N LEU A 227 14.12 -13.31 8.46
CA LEU A 227 13.14 -12.74 9.39
C LEU A 227 12.74 -13.78 10.45
N LEU A 228 12.39 -14.99 10.02
CA LEU A 228 11.97 -16.07 10.94
C LEU A 228 13.08 -16.51 11.88
N GLU A 229 14.34 -16.52 11.44
CA GLU A 229 15.49 -16.79 12.30
C GLU A 229 15.62 -15.77 13.45
N LYS A 230 15.29 -14.49 13.18
CA LYS A 230 15.38 -13.40 14.16
C LYS A 230 14.13 -13.22 15.02
N CYS A 231 12.96 -13.64 14.54
CA CYS A 231 11.65 -13.40 15.15
C CYS A 231 10.76 -14.65 15.04
N SER A 232 11.24 -15.82 15.47
CA SER A 232 10.48 -17.07 15.33
C SER A 232 9.29 -17.19 16.28
N GLU A 233 9.24 -16.42 17.37
CA GLU A 233 8.17 -16.50 18.36
C GLU A 233 6.92 -15.78 17.85
N ASN A 234 5.79 -16.49 17.85
CA ASN A 234 4.46 -15.96 17.51
C ASN A 234 4.29 -15.48 16.05
N ALA A 235 5.08 -15.98 15.12
CA ALA A 235 4.87 -15.73 13.71
C ALA A 235 3.65 -16.50 13.19
N GLU A 236 2.74 -15.80 12.52
CA GLU A 236 1.69 -16.40 11.71
C GLU A 236 2.16 -16.38 10.25
N GLU A 237 2.30 -17.56 9.65
CA GLU A 237 2.76 -17.72 8.26
C GLU A 237 1.63 -18.10 7.34
N ASP A 238 1.50 -17.36 6.22
CA ASP A 238 0.58 -17.68 5.14
C ASP A 238 1.29 -17.46 3.77
N GLY A 239 1.87 -18.53 3.24
CA GLY A 239 2.64 -18.49 2.01
C GLY A 239 3.80 -17.48 2.08
N LYS A 240 3.72 -16.42 1.30
CA LYS A 240 4.71 -15.33 1.27
C LYS A 240 4.51 -14.26 2.35
N ILE A 241 3.49 -14.39 3.18
CA ILE A 241 3.15 -13.41 4.22
C ILE A 241 3.57 -13.95 5.58
N VAL A 242 4.20 -13.10 6.38
CA VAL A 242 4.51 -13.35 7.79
C VAL A 242 3.93 -12.23 8.64
N LYS A 243 3.18 -12.58 9.68
CA LYS A 243 2.53 -11.62 10.57
C LYS A 243 2.98 -11.81 12.01
N TYR A 244 3.13 -10.70 12.71
CA TYR A 244 3.30 -10.62 14.15
C TYR A 244 2.27 -9.63 14.66
N SER A 245 1.33 -10.08 15.48
CA SER A 245 0.24 -9.22 15.93
C SER A 245 -0.08 -9.41 17.41
N VAL A 246 -0.67 -8.37 17.98
CA VAL A 246 -1.26 -8.36 19.32
C VAL A 246 -2.62 -7.68 19.22
N ASP A 247 -3.62 -8.27 19.86
CA ASP A 247 -4.95 -7.70 19.92
C ASP A 247 -4.97 -6.45 20.82
N SER A 248 -5.72 -5.42 20.39
CA SER A 248 -5.96 -4.27 21.24
C SER A 248 -6.94 -4.64 22.37
N GLU A 249 -6.65 -4.18 23.58
CA GLU A 249 -7.55 -4.34 24.72
C GLU A 249 -8.73 -3.34 24.70
N VAL A 250 -8.60 -2.27 23.94
CA VAL A 250 -9.54 -1.13 23.93
C VAL A 250 -10.38 -1.07 22.66
N TYR A 251 -9.79 -1.41 21.52
CA TYR A 251 -10.42 -1.32 20.21
C TYR A 251 -10.60 -2.70 19.58
N MET A 252 -11.60 -2.84 18.73
CA MET A 252 -11.72 -4.04 17.90
C MET A 252 -10.61 -4.03 16.85
N GLY A 253 -9.72 -5.04 16.89
CA GLY A 253 -8.64 -5.21 15.94
C GLY A 253 -7.31 -5.52 16.62
N SER A 254 -6.31 -5.76 15.80
CA SER A 254 -4.95 -6.07 16.22
C SER A 254 -3.96 -5.06 15.65
N SER A 255 -2.83 -4.94 16.31
CA SER A 255 -1.70 -4.13 15.85
C SER A 255 -0.45 -5.00 15.72
N GLY A 256 0.47 -4.60 14.83
CA GLY A 256 1.69 -5.38 14.63
C GLY A 256 2.33 -5.15 13.27
N TYR A 257 3.03 -6.17 12.82
CA TYR A 257 3.76 -6.19 11.56
C TYR A 257 3.15 -7.20 10.60
N THR A 258 3.07 -6.84 9.32
CA THR A 258 2.80 -7.77 8.22
C THR A 258 3.90 -7.60 7.19
N PHE A 259 4.68 -8.64 6.96
CA PHE A 259 5.73 -8.70 5.95
C PHE A 259 5.22 -9.48 4.75
N GLU A 260 5.38 -8.94 3.55
CA GLU A 260 5.11 -9.63 2.29
C GLU A 260 6.42 -9.79 1.52
N PHE A 261 6.73 -11.02 1.14
CA PHE A 261 7.94 -11.38 0.40
C PHE A 261 7.62 -11.60 -1.06
N ASP A 262 8.60 -11.38 -1.91
CA ASP A 262 8.51 -11.65 -3.33
C ASP A 262 8.72 -13.12 -3.62
N ASP A 263 7.87 -13.72 -4.46
CA ASP A 263 7.91 -15.15 -4.76
C ASP A 263 9.13 -15.54 -5.62
N THR A 264 9.74 -14.60 -6.33
CA THR A 264 10.86 -14.85 -7.25
C THR A 264 12.20 -14.72 -6.53
N THR A 265 12.35 -13.63 -5.76
CA THR A 265 13.61 -13.30 -5.08
C THR A 265 13.64 -13.78 -3.62
N GLY A 266 12.49 -14.10 -3.03
CA GLY A 266 12.37 -14.42 -1.59
C GLY A 266 12.62 -13.23 -0.67
N GLN A 267 12.87 -12.03 -1.19
CA GLN A 267 13.17 -10.84 -0.43
C GLN A 267 11.91 -10.08 -0.03
N LEU A 268 12.04 -9.21 0.98
CA LEU A 268 10.97 -8.34 1.42
C LEU A 268 10.54 -7.42 0.27
N LYS A 269 9.25 -7.45 -0.04
CA LYS A 269 8.61 -6.58 -1.03
C LYS A 269 7.86 -5.44 -0.36
N GLU A 270 7.20 -5.74 0.75
CA GLU A 270 6.36 -4.81 1.47
C GLU A 270 6.36 -5.12 2.96
N VAL A 271 6.33 -4.08 3.78
CA VAL A 271 6.00 -4.21 5.19
C VAL A 271 4.90 -3.23 5.57
N ARG A 272 3.94 -3.72 6.35
CA ARG A 272 2.90 -2.91 6.99
C ARG A 272 3.09 -2.98 8.50
N ILE A 273 3.04 -1.83 9.12
CA ILE A 273 3.13 -1.69 10.57
C ILE A 273 1.88 -0.96 11.03
N SER A 274 1.15 -1.52 11.97
CA SER A 274 -0.06 -0.91 12.52
C SER A 274 0.02 -0.78 14.04
N TRP A 275 -0.70 0.19 14.58
CA TRP A 275 -0.81 0.43 16.01
C TRP A 275 -2.23 0.82 16.38
N LEU A 276 -2.74 0.16 17.43
CA LEU A 276 -3.96 0.50 18.16
C LEU A 276 -3.61 0.54 19.66
N PRO A 277 -4.19 1.49 20.44
CA PRO A 277 -3.99 1.55 21.89
C PRO A 277 -4.52 0.33 22.61
#